data_bf30ac4102d5b6ae335705a830f1148a
#
_entry.id   bf30ac4102d5b6ae335705a830f1148a
#
_cell.length_a   1.000
_cell.length_b   1.000
_cell.length_c   1.000
_cell.angle_alpha   90.00
_cell.angle_beta   90.00
_cell.angle_gamma   90.00
#
_symmetry.space_group_name_H-M   'P 1'
#
loop_
_entity.id
_entity.type
_entity.pdbx_description
1 polymer ?
#
loop_
_entity_poly.entity_id
_entity_poly.type
_entity_poly.pdbx_seq_one_letter_code
_entity_poly.pdbx_strand_id
1 'polypeptide(L)'
;MKDVAKAAGVTTAAVSYAISGKRPISDETRKRVEAAIKELGYTPNMAARTLSSAGRSSKLIGVVVPQTEGGGRLMFQNQFYAEILGSIELCARQAGYHVLISATDANDSYLTLAAERNLDGIIVIGMYPDEFYQQMKRSRIPIVLIDSYCNDHYYHNVRIDDAYGSYLATKYVLERGHRDIAFFCGRIKDNGVMKKRLAGY
;
A
#
# COMPACT_ATOMS: atom_id res chain seq x y z
N MET A 1 -7.37 -4.74 28.95
CA MET A 1 -6.63 -3.69 29.69
C MET A 1 -7.01 -3.57 31.15
N LYS A 2 -8.30 -3.56 31.52
CA LYS A 2 -8.75 -3.56 32.92
C LYS A 2 -8.26 -4.78 33.70
N ASP A 3 -8.34 -5.97 33.09
CA ASP A 3 -7.91 -7.23 33.70
C ASP A 3 -6.40 -7.29 33.89
N VAL A 4 -5.62 -6.78 32.91
CA VAL A 4 -4.16 -6.63 33.05
C VAL A 4 -3.81 -5.67 34.20
N ALA A 5 -4.51 -4.56 34.33
CA ALA A 5 -4.31 -3.61 35.41
C ALA A 5 -4.57 -4.25 36.78
N LYS A 6 -5.66 -5.01 36.87
CA LYS A 6 -6.02 -5.77 38.10
C LYS A 6 -4.98 -6.82 38.44
N ALA A 7 -4.55 -7.64 37.44
CA ALA A 7 -3.56 -8.69 37.66
C ALA A 7 -2.17 -8.12 38.02
N ALA A 8 -1.77 -7.02 37.37
CA ALA A 8 -0.49 -6.35 37.68
C ALA A 8 -0.54 -5.46 38.94
N GLY A 9 -1.71 -5.25 39.55
CA GLY A 9 -1.85 -4.38 40.72
C GLY A 9 -1.50 -2.91 40.44
N VAL A 10 -1.89 -2.41 39.25
CA VAL A 10 -1.60 -1.05 38.80
C VAL A 10 -2.86 -0.40 38.17
N THR A 11 -2.79 0.89 37.89
CA THR A 11 -3.88 1.58 37.18
C THR A 11 -3.87 1.23 35.68
N THR A 12 -5.02 1.37 35.02
CA THR A 12 -5.11 1.23 33.56
C THR A 12 -4.23 2.24 32.81
N ALA A 13 -4.00 3.42 33.41
CA ALA A 13 -3.06 4.41 32.89
C ALA A 13 -1.60 3.89 32.92
N ALA A 14 -1.19 3.23 34.02
CA ALA A 14 0.15 2.64 34.12
C ALA A 14 0.34 1.51 33.09
N VAL A 15 -0.68 0.66 32.88
CA VAL A 15 -0.67 -0.35 31.81
C VAL A 15 -0.52 0.32 30.44
N SER A 16 -1.27 1.39 30.18
CA SER A 16 -1.16 2.16 28.93
C SER A 16 0.22 2.74 28.74
N TYR A 17 0.86 3.26 29.77
CA TYR A 17 2.23 3.80 29.70
C TYR A 17 3.27 2.69 29.51
N ALA A 18 3.12 1.54 30.17
CA ALA A 18 3.97 0.38 29.96
C ALA A 18 3.98 -0.07 28.49
N ILE A 19 2.79 -0.20 27.90
CA ILE A 19 2.62 -0.65 26.52
C ILE A 19 3.05 0.43 25.51
N SER A 20 2.79 1.71 25.79
CA SER A 20 2.99 2.80 24.82
C SER A 20 4.35 3.48 24.92
N GLY A 21 5.05 3.34 26.04
CA GLY A 21 6.28 4.08 26.32
C GLY A 21 6.11 5.61 26.43
N LYS A 22 4.88 6.12 26.53
CA LYS A 22 4.58 7.58 26.52
C LYS A 22 5.14 8.33 27.74
N ARG A 23 5.22 7.65 28.86
CA ARG A 23 5.79 8.18 30.09
C ARG A 23 6.71 7.16 30.74
N PRO A 24 7.77 7.60 31.41
CA PRO A 24 8.62 6.71 32.17
C PRO A 24 7.80 6.07 33.30
N ILE A 25 7.97 4.78 33.47
CA ILE A 25 7.46 3.99 34.58
C ILE A 25 8.62 3.22 35.18
N SER A 26 8.52 2.84 36.45
CA SER A 26 9.58 2.03 37.08
C SER A 26 9.73 0.67 36.39
N ASP A 27 10.94 0.15 36.37
CA ASP A 27 11.22 -1.16 35.77
C ASP A 27 10.45 -2.29 36.46
N GLU A 28 10.21 -2.16 37.75
CA GLU A 28 9.36 -3.09 38.52
C GLU A 28 7.92 -3.08 38.00
N THR A 29 7.34 -1.90 37.81
CA THR A 29 5.97 -1.75 37.25
C THR A 29 5.90 -2.32 35.84
N ARG A 30 6.91 -2.06 35.01
CA ARG A 30 7.00 -2.60 33.65
C ARG A 30 6.99 -4.12 33.66
N LYS A 31 7.85 -4.76 34.45
CA LYS A 31 7.93 -6.23 34.56
C LYS A 31 6.60 -6.84 35.01
N ARG A 32 5.93 -6.24 36.01
CA ARG A 32 4.63 -6.71 36.49
C ARG A 32 3.55 -6.65 35.41
N VAL A 33 3.52 -5.57 34.63
CA VAL A 33 2.56 -5.42 33.52
C VAL A 33 2.86 -6.41 32.41
N GLU A 34 4.12 -6.60 32.04
CA GLU A 34 4.55 -7.57 31.00
C GLU A 34 4.20 -9.02 31.41
N ALA A 35 4.41 -9.36 32.67
CA ALA A 35 4.03 -10.67 33.19
C ALA A 35 2.51 -10.90 33.12
N ALA A 36 1.72 -9.93 33.55
CA ALA A 36 0.26 -9.99 33.49
C ALA A 36 -0.28 -10.04 32.05
N ILE A 37 0.34 -9.32 31.11
CA ILE A 37 0.01 -9.40 29.66
C ILE A 37 0.25 -10.81 29.14
N LYS A 38 1.39 -11.42 29.48
CA LYS A 38 1.75 -12.79 29.06
C LYS A 38 0.82 -13.82 29.68
N GLU A 39 0.53 -13.73 30.96
CA GLU A 39 -0.35 -14.66 31.68
C GLU A 39 -1.78 -14.64 31.16
N LEU A 40 -2.33 -13.44 30.88
CA LEU A 40 -3.70 -13.26 30.39
C LEU A 40 -3.82 -13.39 28.87
N GLY A 41 -2.74 -13.63 28.12
CA GLY A 41 -2.73 -13.64 26.67
C GLY A 41 -3.26 -12.32 26.07
N TYR A 42 -3.08 -11.21 26.81
CA TYR A 42 -3.66 -9.93 26.40
C TYR A 42 -2.92 -9.34 25.19
N THR A 43 -3.60 -9.25 24.07
CA THR A 43 -3.10 -8.53 22.89
C THR A 43 -3.65 -7.10 22.88
N PRO A 44 -2.78 -6.07 22.90
CA PRO A 44 -3.23 -4.68 22.83
C PRO A 44 -4.03 -4.43 21.55
N ASN A 45 -5.28 -3.96 21.69
CA ASN A 45 -6.11 -3.62 20.54
C ASN A 45 -5.50 -2.41 19.81
N MET A 46 -5.13 -2.59 18.53
CA MET A 46 -4.57 -1.55 17.69
C MET A 46 -5.53 -0.36 17.55
N ALA A 47 -6.83 -0.59 17.42
CA ALA A 47 -7.83 0.47 17.33
C ALA A 47 -7.87 1.34 18.62
N ALA A 48 -7.74 0.74 19.79
CA ALA A 48 -7.66 1.47 21.06
C ALA A 48 -6.35 2.26 21.19
N ARG A 49 -5.25 1.79 20.57
CA ARG A 49 -3.98 2.52 20.50
C ARG A 49 -4.12 3.76 19.63
N THR A 50 -4.77 3.66 18.48
CA THR A 50 -4.97 4.77 17.54
C THR A 50 -5.84 5.86 18.13
N LEU A 51 -6.94 5.50 18.83
CA LEU A 51 -7.82 6.46 19.51
C LEU A 51 -7.13 7.21 20.67
N SER A 52 -6.16 6.59 21.33
CA SER A 52 -5.44 7.21 22.46
C SER A 52 -4.20 8.03 22.03
N SER A 53 -3.87 8.07 20.75
CA SER A 53 -2.65 8.68 20.22
C SER A 53 -2.92 9.46 18.93
N ALA A 54 -3.66 10.59 19.08
CA ALA A 54 -3.73 11.56 17.98
C ALA A 54 -2.30 11.86 17.48
N GLY A 55 -2.03 11.53 16.20
CA GLY A 55 -0.74 11.77 15.55
C GLY A 55 0.27 10.61 15.53
N ARG A 56 -0.05 9.41 16.00
CA ARG A 56 0.85 8.25 15.86
C ARG A 56 0.53 7.43 14.61
N SER A 57 1.61 6.98 13.93
CA SER A 57 1.58 6.02 12.83
C SER A 57 0.78 4.76 13.19
N SER A 58 -0.14 4.36 12.31
CA SER A 58 -0.88 3.10 12.43
C SER A 58 -0.03 1.89 12.07
N LYS A 59 1.10 2.14 11.40
CA LYS A 59 1.92 1.13 10.76
C LYS A 59 1.17 0.33 9.68
N LEU A 60 0.18 0.97 9.03
CA LEU A 60 -0.59 0.41 7.93
C LEU A 60 -0.34 1.21 6.65
N ILE A 61 -0.03 0.51 5.57
CA ILE A 61 0.05 1.04 4.21
C ILE A 61 -1.08 0.41 3.40
N GLY A 62 -1.88 1.22 2.74
CA GLY A 62 -2.88 0.75 1.80
C GLY A 62 -2.27 0.49 0.43
N VAL A 63 -2.64 -0.61 -0.21
CA VAL A 63 -2.31 -0.89 -1.61
C VAL A 63 -3.60 -1.04 -2.39
N VAL A 64 -3.78 -0.17 -3.37
CA VAL A 64 -4.94 -0.17 -4.27
C VAL A 64 -4.53 -0.82 -5.57
N VAL A 65 -5.28 -1.83 -5.98
CA VAL A 65 -5.11 -2.51 -7.27
C VAL A 65 -6.39 -2.39 -8.08
N PRO A 66 -6.32 -2.20 -9.42
CA PRO A 66 -7.52 -2.10 -10.24
C PRO A 66 -8.23 -3.46 -10.30
N GLN A 67 -9.56 -3.43 -10.32
CA GLN A 67 -10.35 -4.60 -10.69
C GLN A 67 -10.22 -4.81 -12.20
N THR A 68 -10.00 -6.05 -12.61
CA THR A 68 -10.03 -6.38 -14.04
C THR A 68 -11.48 -6.44 -14.53
N GLU A 69 -11.76 -5.78 -15.66
CA GLU A 69 -13.03 -5.90 -16.36
C GLU A 69 -13.35 -7.39 -16.63
N GLY A 70 -14.49 -7.87 -16.18
CA GLY A 70 -15.00 -9.18 -16.59
C GLY A 70 -15.00 -10.30 -15.55
N GLY A 71 -15.17 -10.01 -14.26
CA GLY A 71 -15.59 -11.06 -13.36
C GLY A 71 -14.79 -11.30 -12.08
N GLY A 72 -14.32 -10.25 -11.44
CA GLY A 72 -13.84 -10.36 -10.04
C GLY A 72 -12.57 -11.21 -9.85
N ARG A 73 -11.86 -11.51 -10.91
CA ARG A 73 -10.53 -12.12 -10.80
C ARG A 73 -9.57 -11.06 -10.33
N LEU A 74 -9.10 -11.24 -9.12
CA LEU A 74 -8.08 -10.37 -8.54
C LEU A 74 -6.82 -10.40 -9.42
N MET A 75 -6.16 -9.27 -9.53
CA MET A 75 -4.89 -9.10 -10.26
C MET A 75 -3.78 -10.05 -9.79
N PHE A 76 -3.97 -10.76 -8.68
CA PHE A 76 -3.07 -11.80 -8.18
C PHE A 76 -2.77 -12.95 -9.17
N GLN A 77 -3.63 -13.13 -10.19
CA GLN A 77 -3.36 -14.10 -11.26
C GLN A 77 -2.37 -13.56 -12.32
N ASN A 78 -2.09 -12.26 -12.32
CA ASN A 78 -1.08 -11.67 -13.17
C ASN A 78 0.25 -11.64 -12.41
N GLN A 79 1.22 -12.39 -12.90
CA GLN A 79 2.55 -12.52 -12.28
C GLN A 79 3.20 -11.16 -12.01
N PHE A 80 3.07 -10.19 -12.92
CA PHE A 80 3.63 -8.85 -12.75
C PHE A 80 3.10 -8.16 -11.47
N TYR A 81 1.78 -8.20 -11.25
CA TYR A 81 1.19 -7.60 -10.04
C TYR A 81 1.50 -8.42 -8.78
N ALA A 82 1.54 -9.74 -8.91
CA ALA A 82 1.88 -10.61 -7.79
C ALA A 82 3.30 -10.35 -7.28
N GLU A 83 4.26 -10.16 -8.18
CA GLU A 83 5.66 -9.84 -7.84
C GLU A 83 5.79 -8.45 -7.21
N ILE A 84 5.10 -7.44 -7.73
CA ILE A 84 5.06 -6.10 -7.13
C ILE A 84 4.48 -6.14 -5.72
N LEU A 85 3.34 -6.82 -5.54
CA LEU A 85 2.68 -6.93 -4.23
C LEU A 85 3.56 -7.68 -3.22
N GLY A 86 4.21 -8.75 -3.65
CA GLY A 86 5.16 -9.49 -2.81
C GLY A 86 6.35 -8.63 -2.38
N SER A 87 6.88 -7.82 -3.29
CA SER A 87 7.98 -6.89 -3.01
C SER A 87 7.56 -5.78 -2.05
N ILE A 88 6.36 -5.22 -2.25
CA ILE A 88 5.79 -4.20 -1.34
C ILE A 88 5.62 -4.79 0.07
N GLU A 89 5.04 -6.00 0.19
CA GLU A 89 4.86 -6.65 1.49
C GLU A 89 6.19 -6.86 2.20
N LEU A 90 7.18 -7.41 1.49
CA LEU A 90 8.50 -7.66 2.06
C LEU A 90 9.14 -6.39 2.58
N CYS A 91 9.17 -5.31 1.79
CA CYS A 91 9.75 -4.04 2.19
C CYS A 91 8.96 -3.38 3.34
N ALA A 92 7.64 -3.41 3.29
CA ALA A 92 6.79 -2.86 4.35
C ALA A 92 7.03 -3.59 5.68
N ARG A 93 7.05 -4.92 5.65
CA ARG A 93 7.30 -5.76 6.84
C ARG A 93 8.69 -5.52 7.43
N GLN A 94 9.72 -5.38 6.60
CA GLN A 94 11.08 -5.03 7.06
C GLN A 94 11.13 -3.65 7.73
N ALA A 95 10.31 -2.71 7.27
CA ALA A 95 10.16 -1.37 7.86
C ALA A 95 9.18 -1.33 9.05
N GLY A 96 8.63 -2.48 9.48
CA GLY A 96 7.68 -2.58 10.58
C GLY A 96 6.29 -2.07 10.25
N TYR A 97 5.89 -2.13 8.97
CA TYR A 97 4.54 -1.84 8.48
C TYR A 97 3.79 -3.11 8.09
N HIS A 98 2.47 -3.01 8.08
CA HIS A 98 1.58 -4.02 7.50
C HIS A 98 0.91 -3.46 6.25
N VAL A 99 0.54 -4.34 5.34
CA VAL A 99 -0.08 -3.98 4.06
C VAL A 99 -1.55 -4.36 4.09
N LEU A 100 -2.42 -3.41 3.74
CA LEU A 100 -3.84 -3.62 3.49
C LEU A 100 -4.08 -3.51 1.99
N ILE A 101 -4.37 -4.64 1.33
CA ILE A 101 -4.64 -4.67 -0.11
C ILE A 101 -6.15 -4.54 -0.34
N SER A 102 -6.52 -3.65 -1.24
CA SER A 102 -7.90 -3.47 -1.68
C SER A 102 -7.95 -3.42 -3.20
N ALA A 103 -8.78 -4.28 -3.79
CA ALA A 103 -9.16 -4.16 -5.18
C ALA A 103 -10.32 -3.17 -5.25
N THR A 104 -10.20 -2.14 -6.06
CA THR A 104 -11.26 -1.14 -6.25
C THR A 104 -11.42 -0.80 -7.71
N ASP A 105 -12.63 -0.50 -8.11
CA ASP A 105 -12.90 0.23 -9.34
C ASP A 105 -12.78 1.75 -9.10
N ALA A 106 -12.88 2.52 -10.18
CA ALA A 106 -12.72 3.97 -10.10
C ALA A 106 -13.84 4.69 -9.31
N ASN A 107 -14.91 3.98 -8.96
CA ASN A 107 -16.09 4.54 -8.32
C ASN A 107 -16.10 4.35 -6.80
N ASP A 108 -15.27 3.47 -6.29
CA ASP A 108 -15.22 3.19 -4.85
C ASP A 108 -14.48 4.29 -4.07
N SER A 109 -15.06 4.69 -2.95
CA SER A 109 -14.46 5.67 -2.05
C SER A 109 -13.33 5.04 -1.22
N TYR A 110 -12.20 4.77 -1.85
CA TYR A 110 -11.02 4.25 -1.14
C TYR A 110 -10.54 5.21 -0.04
N LEU A 111 -10.77 6.51 -0.20
CA LEU A 111 -10.39 7.51 0.80
C LEU A 111 -11.15 7.34 2.12
N THR A 112 -12.41 6.89 2.07
CA THR A 112 -13.17 6.57 3.27
C THR A 112 -12.53 5.40 4.02
N LEU A 113 -12.21 4.32 3.30
CA LEU A 113 -11.50 3.19 3.88
C LEU A 113 -10.14 3.59 4.46
N ALA A 114 -9.38 4.42 3.74
CA ALA A 114 -8.09 4.91 4.18
C ALA A 114 -8.18 5.72 5.48
N ALA A 115 -9.20 6.58 5.60
CA ALA A 115 -9.46 7.37 6.79
C ALA A 115 -9.92 6.48 7.97
N GLU A 116 -10.87 5.57 7.73
CA GLU A 116 -11.38 4.64 8.75
C GLU A 116 -10.28 3.74 9.32
N ARG A 117 -9.36 3.30 8.49
CA ARG A 117 -8.23 2.45 8.88
C ARG A 117 -7.01 3.24 9.32
N ASN A 118 -7.06 4.58 9.26
CA ASN A 118 -5.96 5.48 9.62
C ASN A 118 -4.64 5.06 8.93
N LEU A 119 -4.66 4.93 7.60
CA LEU A 119 -3.49 4.53 6.83
C LEU A 119 -2.40 5.61 6.89
N ASP A 120 -1.15 5.19 7.02
CA ASP A 120 0.01 6.09 7.02
C ASP A 120 0.46 6.48 5.62
N GLY A 121 0.13 5.66 4.61
CA GLY A 121 0.43 5.88 3.21
C GLY A 121 -0.43 5.01 2.31
N ILE A 122 -0.49 5.38 1.02
CA ILE A 122 -1.22 4.65 0.00
C ILE A 122 -0.30 4.41 -1.20
N ILE A 123 -0.28 3.19 -1.70
CA ILE A 123 0.33 2.82 -2.97
C ILE A 123 -0.81 2.48 -3.94
N VAL A 124 -0.85 3.14 -5.08
CA VAL A 124 -1.82 2.88 -6.15
C VAL A 124 -1.09 2.21 -7.30
N ILE A 125 -1.51 1.01 -7.67
CA ILE A 125 -0.87 0.23 -8.75
C ILE A 125 -1.77 0.26 -9.98
N GLY A 126 -1.16 0.50 -11.15
CA GLY A 126 -1.86 0.49 -12.42
C GLY A 126 -2.53 1.81 -12.76
N MET A 127 -3.47 1.77 -13.70
CA MET A 127 -4.08 2.96 -14.28
C MET A 127 -5.54 3.10 -13.89
N TYR A 128 -5.90 4.33 -13.55
CA TYR A 128 -7.25 4.74 -13.21
C TYR A 128 -7.66 5.94 -14.07
N PRO A 129 -8.96 6.27 -14.17
CA PRO A 129 -9.43 7.51 -14.77
C PRO A 129 -8.89 8.75 -14.03
N ASP A 130 -8.80 9.89 -14.74
CA ASP A 130 -8.26 11.12 -14.16
C ASP A 130 -9.05 11.60 -12.94
N GLU A 131 -10.35 11.35 -12.90
CA GLU A 131 -11.23 11.69 -11.78
C GLU A 131 -10.81 10.99 -10.50
N PHE A 132 -10.32 9.74 -10.58
CA PHE A 132 -9.80 9.01 -9.44
C PHE A 132 -8.59 9.73 -8.83
N TYR A 133 -7.64 10.15 -9.65
CA TYR A 133 -6.46 10.88 -9.18
C TYR A 133 -6.85 12.23 -8.57
N GLN A 134 -7.82 12.95 -9.15
CA GLN A 134 -8.29 14.22 -8.59
C GLN A 134 -8.98 14.03 -7.23
N GLN A 135 -9.72 12.95 -7.04
CA GLN A 135 -10.29 12.60 -5.74
C GLN A 135 -9.21 12.27 -4.70
N MET A 136 -8.20 11.49 -5.09
CA MET A 136 -7.10 11.09 -4.20
C MET A 136 -6.28 12.27 -3.68
N LYS A 137 -6.18 13.37 -4.43
CA LYS A 137 -5.53 14.63 -3.99
C LYS A 137 -6.16 15.26 -2.75
N ARG A 138 -7.42 14.98 -2.47
CA ARG A 138 -8.13 15.48 -1.29
C ARG A 138 -7.64 14.82 -0.01
N SER A 139 -6.92 13.70 -0.13
CA SER A 139 -6.30 13.02 1.00
C SER A 139 -5.06 13.77 1.46
N ARG A 140 -4.85 13.82 2.78
CA ARG A 140 -3.57 14.27 3.36
C ARG A 140 -2.57 13.12 3.54
N ILE A 141 -2.94 11.92 3.11
CA ILE A 141 -2.12 10.72 3.20
C ILE A 141 -1.12 10.74 2.05
N PRO A 142 0.18 10.49 2.26
CA PRO A 142 1.16 10.33 1.18
C PRO A 142 0.75 9.23 0.20
N ILE A 143 0.85 9.53 -1.11
CA ILE A 143 0.44 8.60 -2.17
C ILE A 143 1.59 8.41 -3.15
N VAL A 144 1.89 7.14 -3.45
CA VAL A 144 2.83 6.73 -4.49
C VAL A 144 2.07 5.95 -5.55
N LEU A 145 2.33 6.26 -6.81
CA LEU A 145 1.78 5.55 -7.96
C LEU A 145 2.81 4.57 -8.50
N ILE A 146 2.38 3.36 -8.86
CA ILE A 146 3.21 2.35 -9.53
C ILE A 146 2.54 1.96 -10.85
N ASP A 147 3.31 1.93 -11.93
CA ASP A 147 2.85 1.57 -13.28
C ASP A 147 1.66 2.45 -13.73
N SER A 148 1.72 3.74 -13.39
CA SER A 148 0.70 4.73 -13.72
C SER A 148 1.26 5.79 -14.67
N TYR A 149 0.44 6.27 -15.61
CA TYR A 149 0.77 7.38 -16.51
C TYR A 149 0.14 8.71 -16.10
N CYS A 150 -0.27 8.83 -14.85
CA CYS A 150 -0.64 10.12 -14.29
C CYS A 150 0.59 11.04 -14.27
N ASN A 151 0.53 12.16 -15.02
CA ASN A 151 1.62 13.15 -15.11
C ASN A 151 1.47 14.28 -14.09
N ASP A 152 0.61 14.10 -13.10
CA ASP A 152 0.41 15.09 -12.07
C ASP A 152 1.58 15.12 -11.09
N HIS A 153 2.24 16.25 -10.98
CA HIS A 153 3.40 16.49 -10.10
C HIS A 153 3.09 16.33 -8.59
N TYR A 154 1.82 16.22 -8.23
CA TYR A 154 1.42 15.94 -6.86
C TYR A 154 1.86 14.54 -6.40
N TYR A 155 1.98 13.59 -7.34
CA TYR A 155 2.27 12.21 -7.03
C TYR A 155 3.72 11.83 -7.30
N HIS A 156 4.29 11.03 -6.40
CA HIS A 156 5.49 10.26 -6.74
C HIS A 156 5.08 9.07 -7.59
N ASN A 157 5.73 8.90 -8.74
CA ASN A 157 5.40 7.85 -9.68
C ASN A 157 6.63 6.96 -9.96
N VAL A 158 6.45 5.65 -9.77
CA VAL A 158 7.45 4.63 -10.08
C VAL A 158 6.98 3.86 -11.31
N ARG A 159 7.67 4.00 -12.42
CA ARG A 159 7.32 3.36 -13.70
C ARG A 159 8.56 3.10 -14.54
N ILE A 160 8.41 2.22 -15.52
CA ILE A 160 9.40 2.03 -16.59
C ILE A 160 9.05 2.94 -17.78
N ASP A 161 10.03 3.16 -18.67
CA ASP A 161 9.77 3.81 -19.95
C ASP A 161 9.37 2.75 -21.00
N ASP A 162 8.07 2.51 -21.11
CA ASP A 162 7.52 1.51 -22.01
C ASP A 162 7.78 1.82 -23.50
N ALA A 163 7.81 3.10 -23.88
CA ALA A 163 8.11 3.49 -25.24
C ALA A 163 9.56 3.20 -25.57
N TYR A 164 10.48 3.61 -24.71
CA TYR A 164 11.90 3.36 -24.90
C TYR A 164 12.24 1.87 -24.84
N GLY A 165 11.63 1.10 -23.92
CA GLY A 165 11.81 -0.35 -23.87
C GLY A 165 11.38 -1.04 -25.17
N SER A 166 10.23 -0.65 -25.74
CA SER A 166 9.76 -1.18 -27.02
C SER A 166 10.67 -0.76 -28.18
N TYR A 167 11.13 0.50 -28.20
CA TYR A 167 12.10 0.98 -29.17
C TYR A 167 13.38 0.15 -29.15
N LEU A 168 13.95 -0.11 -27.98
CA LEU A 168 15.16 -0.91 -27.84
C LEU A 168 14.96 -2.34 -28.38
N ALA A 169 13.83 -2.96 -28.06
CA ALA A 169 13.49 -4.30 -28.54
C ALA A 169 13.36 -4.32 -30.09
N THR A 170 12.65 -3.36 -30.66
CA THR A 170 12.47 -3.26 -32.12
C THR A 170 13.78 -2.97 -32.81
N LYS A 171 14.56 -2.03 -32.30
CA LYS A 171 15.91 -1.71 -32.81
C LYS A 171 16.82 -2.95 -32.83
N TYR A 172 16.83 -3.73 -31.74
CA TYR A 172 17.61 -4.95 -31.65
C TYR A 172 17.25 -5.96 -32.75
N VAL A 173 15.95 -6.14 -33.00
CA VAL A 173 15.47 -7.05 -34.06
C VAL A 173 15.85 -6.54 -35.45
N LEU A 174 15.75 -5.23 -35.70
CA LEU A 174 16.17 -4.59 -36.96
C LEU A 174 17.67 -4.72 -37.21
N GLU A 175 18.50 -4.52 -36.19
CA GLU A 175 19.96 -4.66 -36.27
C GLU A 175 20.40 -6.10 -36.59
N ARG A 176 19.54 -7.10 -36.27
CA ARG A 176 19.73 -8.51 -36.65
C ARG A 176 19.32 -8.83 -38.09
N GLY A 177 18.88 -7.82 -38.85
CA GLY A 177 18.53 -7.96 -40.27
C GLY A 177 17.07 -8.28 -40.54
N HIS A 178 16.26 -8.44 -39.52
CA HIS A 178 14.81 -8.64 -39.71
C HIS A 178 14.17 -7.35 -40.23
N ARG A 179 13.21 -7.47 -41.17
CA ARG A 179 12.49 -6.32 -41.77
C ARG A 179 10.97 -6.45 -41.60
N ASP A 180 10.48 -7.67 -41.61
CA ASP A 180 9.06 -7.97 -41.43
C ASP A 180 8.82 -8.31 -39.95
N ILE A 181 8.48 -7.30 -39.19
CA ILE A 181 8.28 -7.40 -37.75
C ILE A 181 6.81 -7.18 -37.46
N ALA A 182 6.21 -7.98 -36.58
CA ALA A 182 4.82 -7.82 -36.15
C ALA A 182 4.74 -7.44 -34.67
N PHE A 183 3.92 -6.45 -34.36
CA PHE A 183 3.64 -6.06 -33.00
C PHE A 183 2.33 -6.70 -32.51
N PHE A 184 2.43 -7.60 -31.55
CA PHE A 184 1.27 -8.24 -30.91
C PHE A 184 1.00 -7.63 -29.55
N CYS A 185 -0.22 -7.18 -29.35
CA CYS A 185 -0.63 -6.62 -28.06
C CYS A 185 -2.12 -6.87 -27.77
N GLY A 186 -2.53 -6.64 -26.54
CA GLY A 186 -3.94 -6.58 -26.18
C GLY A 186 -4.61 -5.27 -26.66
N ARG A 187 -5.78 -4.98 -26.13
CA ARG A 187 -6.54 -3.78 -26.49
C ARG A 187 -5.73 -2.51 -26.21
N ILE A 188 -5.59 -1.67 -27.21
CA ILE A 188 -4.92 -0.36 -27.09
C ILE A 188 -5.93 0.64 -26.52
N LYS A 189 -5.63 1.16 -25.33
CA LYS A 189 -6.36 2.26 -24.69
C LYS A 189 -5.56 3.56 -24.86
N ASP A 190 -6.25 4.71 -24.96
CA ASP A 190 -5.62 5.99 -25.28
C ASP A 190 -4.47 6.40 -24.35
N ASN A 191 -4.60 6.19 -23.06
CA ASN A 191 -3.53 6.46 -22.08
C ASN A 191 -2.85 5.18 -21.57
N GLY A 192 -2.93 4.07 -22.35
CA GLY A 192 -2.47 2.76 -21.91
C GLY A 192 -1.01 2.46 -22.24
N VAL A 193 -0.45 1.52 -21.50
CA VAL A 193 0.89 0.93 -21.71
C VAL A 193 1.08 0.48 -23.17
N MET A 194 0.08 -0.19 -23.76
CA MET A 194 0.17 -0.72 -25.13
C MET A 194 0.33 0.38 -26.18
N LYS A 195 -0.32 1.55 -25.99
CA LYS A 195 -0.14 2.70 -26.90
C LYS A 195 1.29 3.25 -26.86
N LYS A 196 1.91 3.28 -25.67
CA LYS A 196 3.30 3.72 -25.52
C LYS A 196 4.27 2.71 -26.13
N ARG A 197 4.07 1.42 -25.90
CA ARG A 197 4.89 0.36 -26.52
C ARG A 197 4.76 0.38 -28.05
N LEU A 198 3.55 0.60 -28.56
CA LEU A 198 3.35 0.76 -30.01
C LEU A 198 4.07 2.00 -30.56
N ALA A 199 4.12 3.09 -29.81
CA ALA A 199 4.85 4.28 -30.24
C ALA A 199 6.38 4.09 -30.24
N GLY A 200 6.90 3.19 -29.41
CA GLY A 200 8.30 2.82 -29.42
C GLY A 200 8.69 1.82 -30.54
N TYR A 201 7.72 1.01 -30.96
CA TYR A 201 7.85 0.08 -32.08
C TYR A 201 7.95 0.81 -33.42
#